data_3a062791a3a957ff7a036035d33523e7
#
_entry.id   3a062791a3a957ff7a036035d33523e7
#
_cell.length_a   1.000
_cell.length_b   1.000
_cell.length_c   1.000
_cell.angle_alpha   90.00
_cell.angle_beta   90.00
_cell.angle_gamma   90.00
#
_symmetry.space_group_name_H-M   'P 1'
#
loop_
_entity.id
_entity.type
_entity.pdbx_description
1 polymer ?
#
loop_
_entity_poly.entity_id
_entity_poly.type
_entity_poly.pdbx_seq_one_letter_code
_entity_poly.pdbx_strand_id
1 'polypeptide(L)'
;MSKVKFYQGGDIPLELHKVRVVQKLHLVPIERRLEAMKEAGFNTFRLSTRDVFLDMLTDSGTNAMSDNQLSAMMRADDAYAGSQSFERLQKAVEDVLGKKYLLPVHQGRAAENVICRTFVKPGNVVPMNYHFTTTLAHIN
;
A
#
# COMPACT_ATOMS: atom_id res chain seq x y z
N MET A 1 -15.03 -19.84 -7.71
CA MET A 1 -14.86 -18.38 -7.83
C MET A 1 -16.12 -17.78 -8.41
N SER A 2 -16.69 -16.77 -7.75
CA SER A 2 -17.83 -16.02 -8.29
C SER A 2 -17.36 -15.18 -9.47
N LYS A 3 -18.11 -15.19 -10.58
CA LYS A 3 -17.83 -14.38 -11.76
C LYS A 3 -18.90 -13.31 -11.91
N VAL A 4 -18.49 -12.08 -12.15
CA VAL A 4 -19.39 -10.99 -12.48
C VAL A 4 -19.30 -10.73 -13.98
N LYS A 5 -20.46 -10.73 -14.64
CA LYS A 5 -20.56 -10.37 -16.06
C LYS A 5 -20.72 -8.86 -16.18
N PHE A 6 -19.84 -8.25 -16.93
CA PHE A 6 -19.97 -6.84 -17.30
C PHE A 6 -20.79 -6.68 -18.57
N TYR A 7 -21.36 -5.49 -18.76
CA TYR A 7 -22.17 -5.12 -19.91
C TYR A 7 -21.51 -5.45 -21.27
N GLN A 8 -20.20 -5.47 -21.33
CA GLN A 8 -19.42 -5.78 -22.53
C GLN A 8 -18.95 -7.25 -22.63
N GLY A 9 -19.49 -8.14 -21.83
CA GLY A 9 -19.31 -9.58 -21.98
C GLY A 9 -18.04 -10.20 -21.41
N GLY A 10 -17.23 -9.44 -20.67
CA GLY A 10 -16.04 -9.98 -19.98
C GLY A 10 -16.40 -10.58 -18.61
N ASP A 11 -15.93 -11.80 -18.35
CA ASP A 11 -15.99 -12.40 -17.01
C ASP A 11 -14.76 -11.95 -16.20
N ILE A 12 -14.97 -11.21 -15.13
CA ILE A 12 -13.91 -10.88 -14.18
C ILE A 12 -14.09 -11.73 -12.91
N PRO A 13 -13.05 -12.44 -12.46
CA PRO A 13 -13.09 -13.10 -11.17
C PRO A 13 -13.23 -12.03 -10.08
N LEU A 14 -14.30 -12.07 -9.32
CA LEU A 14 -14.56 -11.16 -8.23
C LEU A 14 -14.49 -11.91 -6.90
N GLU A 15 -13.64 -11.45 -6.02
CA GLU A 15 -13.63 -11.87 -4.64
C GLU A 15 -14.68 -11.08 -3.86
N LEU A 16 -15.64 -11.81 -3.26
CA LEU A 16 -16.75 -11.18 -2.52
C LEU A 16 -16.31 -10.87 -1.10
N HIS A 17 -16.39 -9.61 -0.70
CA HIS A 17 -16.02 -9.14 0.63
C HIS A 17 -17.23 -8.54 1.36
N LYS A 18 -17.27 -8.77 2.68
CA LYS A 18 -18.22 -8.11 3.59
C LYS A 18 -17.44 -7.42 4.69
N VAL A 19 -17.62 -6.11 4.81
CA VAL A 19 -16.99 -5.31 5.87
C VAL A 19 -17.69 -5.61 7.20
N ARG A 20 -16.91 -6.00 8.21
CA ARG A 20 -17.40 -6.29 9.56
C ARG A 20 -17.09 -5.21 10.58
N VAL A 21 -16.12 -4.36 10.29
CA VAL A 21 -15.69 -3.26 11.15
C VAL A 21 -16.10 -1.95 10.53
N VAL A 22 -16.86 -1.17 11.27
CA VAL A 22 -17.29 0.18 10.88
C VAL A 22 -16.70 1.17 11.86
N GLN A 23 -15.89 2.09 11.36
CA GLN A 23 -15.34 3.16 12.18
C GLN A 23 -16.34 4.31 12.30
N LYS A 24 -16.57 4.77 13.54
CA LYS A 24 -17.37 5.96 13.76
C LYS A 24 -16.61 7.20 13.33
N LEU A 25 -17.23 7.98 12.44
CA LEU A 25 -16.69 9.26 11.99
C LEU A 25 -17.49 10.41 12.63
N HIS A 26 -16.86 11.57 12.73
CA HIS A 26 -17.47 12.80 13.20
C HIS A 26 -17.43 13.83 12.06
N LEU A 27 -18.61 14.34 11.73
CA LEU A 27 -18.67 15.45 10.78
C LEU A 27 -18.28 16.75 11.48
N VAL A 28 -17.11 17.25 11.15
CA VAL A 28 -16.60 18.53 11.68
C VAL A 28 -17.35 19.69 11.03
N PRO A 29 -17.81 20.71 11.80
CA PRO A 29 -18.48 21.90 11.26
C PRO A 29 -17.66 22.57 10.17
N ILE A 30 -18.35 23.20 9.20
CA ILE A 30 -17.71 23.83 8.04
C ILE A 30 -16.73 24.92 8.48
N GLU A 31 -17.12 25.73 9.46
CA GLU A 31 -16.30 26.83 9.99
C GLU A 31 -14.99 26.31 10.55
N ARG A 32 -15.05 25.23 11.34
CA ARG A 32 -13.83 24.60 11.89
C ARG A 32 -12.94 24.00 10.80
N ARG A 33 -13.52 23.39 9.77
CA ARG A 33 -12.75 22.84 8.63
C ARG A 33 -12.02 23.95 7.86
N LEU A 34 -12.69 25.08 7.63
CA LEU A 34 -12.08 26.24 6.95
C LEU A 34 -10.95 26.84 7.79
N GLU A 35 -11.12 26.94 9.10
CA GLU A 35 -10.08 27.39 10.01
C GLU A 35 -8.88 26.46 10.03
N ALA A 36 -9.10 25.15 10.16
CA ALA A 36 -8.05 24.15 10.12
C ALA A 36 -7.25 24.18 8.80
N MET A 37 -7.91 24.40 7.67
CA MET A 37 -7.24 24.59 6.39
C MET A 37 -6.34 25.82 6.37
N LYS A 38 -6.77 26.92 6.97
CA LYS A 38 -5.92 28.13 7.11
C LYS A 38 -4.74 27.88 8.01
N GLU A 39 -4.96 27.28 9.18
CA GLU A 39 -3.90 26.88 10.15
C GLU A 39 -2.88 25.96 9.49
N ALA A 40 -3.32 25.05 8.65
CA ALA A 40 -2.48 24.15 7.87
C ALA A 40 -1.73 24.83 6.70
N GLY A 41 -1.97 26.12 6.46
CA GLY A 41 -1.43 26.84 5.31
C GLY A 41 -1.94 26.30 3.98
N PHE A 42 -3.18 25.82 3.93
CA PHE A 42 -3.82 25.16 2.78
C PHE A 42 -3.10 23.90 2.30
N ASN A 43 -2.29 23.31 3.17
CA ASN A 43 -1.63 22.03 2.91
C ASN A 43 -2.37 20.89 3.63
N THR A 44 -3.08 20.06 2.88
CA THR A 44 -3.87 18.95 3.41
C THR A 44 -3.06 17.91 4.19
N PHE A 45 -1.76 17.75 3.91
CA PHE A 45 -0.86 16.87 4.67
C PHE A 45 -0.56 17.36 6.09
N ARG A 46 -0.89 18.61 6.41
CA ARG A 46 -0.68 19.21 7.74
C ARG A 46 -1.94 19.24 8.58
N LEU A 47 -3.06 18.77 8.05
CA LEU A 47 -4.30 18.68 8.80
C LEU A 47 -4.20 17.64 9.92
N SER A 48 -4.76 17.97 11.08
CA SER A 48 -4.96 17.00 12.15
C SER A 48 -6.11 16.07 11.80
N THR A 49 -5.99 14.77 12.11
CA THR A 49 -7.04 13.78 11.86
C THR A 49 -8.38 14.12 12.52
N ARG A 50 -8.36 14.84 13.66
CA ARG A 50 -9.58 15.34 14.34
C ARG A 50 -10.37 16.34 13.52
N ASP A 51 -9.72 17.03 12.57
CA ASP A 51 -10.34 18.04 11.71
C ASP A 51 -10.71 17.47 10.33
N VAL A 52 -10.46 16.17 10.11
CA VAL A 52 -10.72 15.47 8.86
C VAL A 52 -11.94 14.56 9.02
N PHE A 53 -12.95 14.78 8.20
CA PHE A 53 -14.15 13.92 8.16
C PHE A 53 -13.93 12.65 7.33
N LEU A 54 -13.35 12.80 6.16
CA LEU A 54 -13.04 11.72 5.24
C LEU A 54 -11.61 11.89 4.73
N ASP A 55 -10.73 10.99 5.12
CA ASP A 55 -9.34 10.99 4.66
C ASP A 55 -9.23 10.18 3.37
N MET A 56 -8.90 10.87 2.27
CA MET A 56 -8.63 10.29 0.96
C MET A 56 -7.16 10.40 0.55
N LEU A 57 -6.29 10.90 1.44
CA LEU A 57 -4.86 11.03 1.20
C LEU A 57 -4.06 9.85 1.77
N THR A 58 -4.47 9.35 2.94
CA THR A 58 -3.79 8.25 3.61
C THR A 58 -4.16 6.93 2.95
N ASP A 59 -3.31 6.47 2.05
CA ASP A 59 -3.48 5.23 1.29
C ASP A 59 -2.56 4.10 1.77
N SER A 60 -1.43 4.44 2.39
CA SER A 60 -0.42 3.48 2.83
C SER A 60 -0.81 2.82 4.16
N GLY A 61 -0.91 1.49 4.18
CA GLY A 61 -1.18 0.72 5.40
C GLY A 61 -2.62 0.78 5.89
N THR A 62 -3.55 1.30 5.09
CA THR A 62 -4.98 1.42 5.44
C THR A 62 -5.86 0.40 4.73
N ASN A 63 -5.28 -0.54 4.03
CA ASN A 63 -6.01 -1.55 3.27
C ASN A 63 -6.80 -2.49 4.18
N ALA A 64 -8.04 -2.75 3.81
CA ALA A 64 -8.86 -3.75 4.46
C ALA A 64 -8.28 -5.15 4.20
N MET A 65 -8.18 -5.97 5.25
CA MET A 65 -7.84 -7.38 5.14
C MET A 65 -9.10 -8.23 5.11
N SER A 66 -9.11 -9.29 4.30
CA SER A 66 -10.15 -10.31 4.38
C SER A 66 -10.02 -11.11 5.67
N ASP A 67 -11.09 -11.78 6.07
CA ASP A 67 -11.07 -12.70 7.21
C ASP A 67 -10.08 -13.87 6.99
N ASN A 68 -9.92 -14.31 5.75
CA ASN A 68 -8.92 -15.31 5.38
C ASN A 68 -7.49 -14.78 5.55
N GLN A 69 -7.20 -13.55 5.14
CA GLN A 69 -5.90 -12.93 5.35
C GLN A 69 -5.60 -12.75 6.84
N LEU A 70 -6.55 -12.24 7.61
CA LEU A 70 -6.40 -12.09 9.06
C LEU A 70 -6.19 -13.45 9.74
N SER A 71 -6.98 -14.46 9.37
CA SER A 71 -6.85 -15.82 9.88
C SER A 71 -5.49 -16.44 9.53
N ALA A 72 -5.00 -16.23 8.31
CA ALA A 72 -3.69 -16.70 7.89
C ALA A 72 -2.56 -16.01 8.68
N MET A 73 -2.67 -14.70 8.91
CA MET A 73 -1.73 -13.94 9.72
C MET A 73 -1.66 -14.47 11.16
N MET A 74 -2.81 -14.79 11.77
CA MET A 74 -2.87 -15.33 13.13
C MET A 74 -2.28 -16.76 13.25
N ARG A 75 -2.18 -17.50 12.16
CA ARG A 75 -1.59 -18.84 12.10
C ARG A 75 -0.17 -18.87 11.54
N ALA A 76 0.37 -17.71 11.19
CA ALA A 76 1.72 -17.61 10.69
C ALA A 76 2.73 -17.96 11.79
N ASP A 77 3.82 -18.57 11.39
CA ASP A 77 4.96 -18.84 12.27
C ASP A 77 5.89 -17.61 12.33
N ASP A 78 6.58 -17.45 13.45
CA ASP A 78 7.50 -16.37 13.77
C ASP A 78 8.94 -16.85 14.00
N ALA A 79 9.36 -17.86 13.26
CA ALA A 79 10.69 -18.43 13.39
C ALA A 79 11.78 -17.40 13.07
N TYR A 80 12.85 -17.39 13.86
CA TYR A 80 14.03 -16.56 13.62
C TYR A 80 14.67 -16.83 12.24
N ALA A 81 14.67 -18.10 11.81
CA ALA A 81 15.09 -18.53 10.48
C ALA A 81 14.28 -19.78 10.08
N GLY A 82 14.08 -19.99 8.79
CA GLY A 82 13.35 -21.15 8.28
C GLY A 82 11.83 -21.06 8.49
N SER A 83 11.27 -19.86 8.43
CA SER A 83 9.82 -19.65 8.51
C SER A 83 9.09 -20.30 7.34
N GLN A 84 8.13 -21.17 7.63
CA GLN A 84 7.26 -21.75 6.60
C GLN A 84 6.36 -20.69 5.94
N SER A 85 5.99 -19.66 6.67
CA SER A 85 5.21 -18.54 6.12
C SER A 85 6.02 -17.77 5.09
N PHE A 86 7.32 -17.59 5.29
CA PHE A 86 8.22 -16.99 4.32
C PHE A 86 8.39 -17.87 3.06
N GLU A 87 8.55 -19.18 3.23
CA GLU A 87 8.62 -20.11 2.09
C GLU A 87 7.36 -20.08 1.23
N ARG A 88 6.18 -20.01 1.87
CA ARG A 88 4.90 -19.85 1.17
C ARG A 88 4.79 -18.52 0.44
N LEU A 89 5.28 -17.44 1.05
CA LEU A 89 5.33 -16.12 0.42
C LEU A 89 6.25 -16.15 -0.81
N GLN A 90 7.43 -16.72 -0.69
CA GLN A 90 8.37 -16.85 -1.81
C GLN A 90 7.78 -17.64 -2.96
N LYS A 91 7.15 -18.77 -2.65
CA LYS A 91 6.45 -19.59 -3.65
C LYS A 91 5.30 -18.81 -4.32
N ALA A 92 4.49 -18.10 -3.56
CA ALA A 92 3.41 -17.30 -4.10
C ALA A 92 3.91 -16.17 -5.02
N VAL A 93 5.02 -15.53 -4.69
CA VAL A 93 5.66 -14.54 -5.55
C VAL A 93 6.17 -15.15 -6.85
N GLU A 94 6.76 -16.34 -6.77
CA GLU A 94 7.19 -17.08 -7.96
C GLU A 94 6.00 -17.47 -8.83
N ASP A 95 4.95 -18.04 -8.24
CA ASP A 95 3.76 -18.51 -8.95
C ASP A 95 2.96 -17.36 -9.61
N VAL A 96 2.87 -16.21 -8.96
CA VAL A 96 2.04 -15.08 -9.43
C VAL A 96 2.83 -14.10 -10.29
N LEU A 97 4.06 -13.79 -9.90
CA LEU A 97 4.88 -12.75 -10.53
C LEU A 97 6.03 -13.31 -11.38
N GLY A 98 6.26 -14.62 -11.36
CA GLY A 98 7.37 -15.26 -12.07
C GLY A 98 8.75 -14.86 -11.55
N LYS A 99 8.85 -14.39 -10.28
CA LYS A 99 10.10 -13.90 -9.68
C LYS A 99 10.66 -14.92 -8.71
N LYS A 100 11.82 -15.48 -9.05
CA LYS A 100 12.50 -16.49 -8.26
C LYS A 100 13.08 -15.94 -6.94
N TYR A 101 13.54 -14.69 -6.96
CA TYR A 101 14.18 -14.06 -5.79
C TYR A 101 13.26 -13.04 -5.16
N LEU A 102 13.17 -13.09 -3.84
CA LEU A 102 12.37 -12.19 -3.02
C LEU A 102 13.24 -11.63 -1.90
N LEU A 103 13.30 -10.32 -1.80
CA LEU A 103 13.90 -9.60 -0.69
C LEU A 103 12.84 -8.71 -0.04
N PRO A 104 12.25 -9.12 1.08
CA PRO A 104 11.30 -8.28 1.80
C PRO A 104 11.99 -7.06 2.40
N VAL A 105 11.33 -5.93 2.31
CA VAL A 105 11.75 -4.67 2.94
C VAL A 105 10.59 -4.09 3.72
N HIS A 106 10.86 -3.24 4.71
CA HIS A 106 9.82 -2.69 5.58
C HIS A 106 8.86 -1.72 4.85
N GLN A 107 9.27 -1.17 3.70
CA GLN A 107 8.43 -0.29 2.86
C GLN A 107 9.04 -0.10 1.47
N GLY A 108 8.23 0.36 0.50
CA GLY A 108 8.63 0.51 -0.89
C GLY A 108 9.86 1.40 -1.10
N ARG A 109 9.95 2.55 -0.41
CA ARG A 109 11.12 3.44 -0.51
C ARG A 109 12.43 2.81 -0.03
N ALA A 110 12.37 1.82 0.84
CA ALA A 110 13.55 1.06 1.23
C ALA A 110 14.01 0.14 0.10
N ALA A 111 13.08 -0.46 -0.65
CA ALA A 111 13.40 -1.22 -1.85
C ALA A 111 14.06 -0.32 -2.92
N GLU A 112 13.50 0.88 -3.16
CA GLU A 112 14.09 1.87 -4.07
C GLU A 112 15.54 2.21 -3.66
N ASN A 113 15.77 2.45 -2.36
CA ASN A 113 17.12 2.74 -1.86
C ASN A 113 18.09 1.59 -2.13
N VAL A 114 17.69 0.35 -1.85
CA VAL A 114 18.53 -0.83 -2.11
C VAL A 114 18.85 -0.98 -3.59
N ILE A 115 17.85 -0.82 -4.46
CA ILE A 115 18.01 -0.92 -5.92
C ILE A 115 18.93 0.19 -6.43
N CYS A 116 18.65 1.44 -6.06
CA CYS A 116 19.44 2.57 -6.54
C CYS A 116 20.90 2.47 -6.10
N ARG A 117 21.16 2.16 -4.83
CA ARG A 117 22.55 1.98 -4.34
C ARG A 117 23.30 0.84 -5.01
N THR A 118 22.57 -0.21 -5.40
CA THR A 118 23.19 -1.39 -6.01
C THR A 118 23.48 -1.18 -7.49
N PHE A 119 22.54 -0.62 -8.22
CA PHE A 119 22.58 -0.62 -9.69
C PHE A 119 22.82 0.75 -10.32
N VAL A 120 22.46 1.85 -9.64
CA VAL A 120 22.62 3.19 -10.20
C VAL A 120 24.02 3.75 -9.86
N LYS A 121 24.73 4.22 -10.86
CA LYS A 121 26.07 4.80 -10.74
C LYS A 121 26.06 6.22 -11.31
N PRO A 122 26.97 7.12 -10.88
CA PRO A 122 27.13 8.42 -11.51
C PRO A 122 27.28 8.31 -13.02
N GLY A 123 26.51 9.08 -13.78
CA GLY A 123 26.48 9.03 -15.23
C GLY A 123 25.49 8.03 -15.85
N ASN A 124 24.79 7.22 -15.03
CA ASN A 124 23.72 6.39 -15.55
C ASN A 124 22.48 7.23 -15.90
N VAL A 125 21.74 6.78 -16.91
CA VAL A 125 20.45 7.34 -17.28
C VAL A 125 19.35 6.38 -16.81
N VAL A 126 18.40 6.89 -16.03
CA VAL A 126 17.24 6.14 -15.53
C VAL A 126 15.99 6.64 -16.23
N PRO A 127 15.59 6.03 -17.37
CA PRO A 127 14.43 6.49 -18.12
C PRO A 127 13.12 6.05 -17.45
N MET A 128 12.21 6.98 -17.28
CA MET A 128 10.81 6.70 -16.89
C MET A 128 9.92 7.90 -17.23
N ASN A 129 8.62 7.70 -17.26
CA ASN A 129 7.68 8.75 -17.65
C ASN A 129 7.70 9.94 -16.68
N TYR A 130 7.66 9.66 -15.38
CA TYR A 130 7.75 10.64 -14.31
C TYR A 130 8.26 9.97 -13.05
N HIS A 131 9.33 10.50 -12.47
CA HIS A 131 9.87 9.96 -11.24
C HIS A 131 8.95 10.26 -10.05
N PHE A 132 8.58 9.21 -9.33
CA PHE A 132 7.95 9.39 -8.04
C PHE A 132 8.93 10.06 -7.07
N THR A 133 8.43 10.83 -6.11
CA THR A 133 9.26 11.68 -5.25
C THR A 133 10.37 10.92 -4.52
N THR A 134 10.09 9.71 -4.03
CA THR A 134 11.08 8.87 -3.35
C THR A 134 12.10 8.30 -4.34
N THR A 135 11.66 7.87 -5.52
CA THR A 135 12.56 7.38 -6.59
C THR A 135 13.54 8.46 -7.00
N LEU A 136 13.04 9.68 -7.26
CA LEU A 136 13.90 10.82 -7.62
C LEU A 136 14.95 11.12 -6.53
N ALA A 137 14.55 11.07 -5.26
CA ALA A 137 15.45 11.32 -4.14
C ALA A 137 16.55 10.25 -3.97
N HIS A 138 16.36 9.05 -4.50
CA HIS A 138 17.35 7.98 -4.44
C HIS A 138 18.26 7.90 -5.68
N ILE A 139 17.83 8.53 -6.78
CA ILE A 139 18.62 8.58 -8.04
C ILE A 139 19.60 9.75 -7.99
N ASN A 140 19.23 10.88 -7.39
CA ASN A 140 20.08 12.06 -7.23
C ASN A 140 21.04 11.92 -6.04
#